data_324ef06b9e3c31e6e60340a0d518a824
#
_entry.id   324ef06b9e3c31e6e60340a0d518a824
#
_cell.length_a   1.000
_cell.length_b   1.000
_cell.length_c   1.000
_cell.angle_alpha   90.00
_cell.angle_beta   90.00
_cell.angle_gamma   90.00
#
_symmetry.space_group_name_H-M   'P 1'
#
loop_
_entity.id
_entity.type
_entity.pdbx_description
1 polymer ?
#
loop_
_entity_poly.entity_id
_entity_poly.type
_entity_poly.pdbx_seq_one_letter_code
_entity_poly.pdbx_strand_id
1 'polypeptide(L)'
;MHSNDNNGSGSGNGNGNGSAPTWDVLLLGGASGLGKSRAAAELARHSGAFVVEFDDVVAALHAATTAEGHPGLHHFDGLDDPDALPADRVLELQIATARALDDALLGVVRNRLTVDVPAIVEGDYLTPAAAARAAAEAAGRGRVVRAAFLHEGDAAGISANYAQREPDCGPQERRAAVSARYSHWLADQARTHHLPVLDCRPYPTLADRLLRALT
;
A
#
# COMPACT_ATOMS: atom_id res chain seq x y z
N MET A 1 -62.98 8.09 -18.28
CA MET A 1 -62.81 9.08 -17.20
C MET A 1 -62.16 8.36 -16.03
N HIS A 2 -60.90 8.56 -15.85
CA HIS A 2 -60.17 8.77 -14.57
C HIS A 2 -58.68 8.77 -14.86
N SER A 3 -58.19 9.98 -14.94
CA SER A 3 -56.74 10.27 -14.99
C SER A 3 -56.19 9.98 -13.60
N ASN A 4 -55.01 9.41 -13.54
CA ASN A 4 -54.21 9.43 -12.35
C ASN A 4 -52.79 9.78 -12.72
N ASP A 5 -52.50 11.08 -12.56
CA ASP A 5 -51.15 11.65 -12.55
C ASP A 5 -50.45 11.15 -11.30
N ASN A 6 -49.32 10.48 -11.46
CA ASN A 6 -48.41 10.18 -10.36
C ASN A 6 -47.02 10.78 -10.66
N ASN A 7 -46.79 11.90 -10.03
CA ASN A 7 -45.61 12.72 -10.03
C ASN A 7 -44.54 11.98 -9.19
N GLY A 8 -43.60 11.33 -9.81
CA GLY A 8 -42.49 10.64 -9.17
C GLY A 8 -41.27 11.55 -8.98
N SER A 9 -41.04 11.89 -7.77
CA SER A 9 -39.96 12.69 -7.21
C SER A 9 -38.59 12.28 -7.68
N GLY A 10 -37.80 13.26 -8.13
CA GLY A 10 -36.42 13.09 -8.50
C GLY A 10 -35.55 12.69 -7.32
N SER A 11 -34.82 11.59 -7.50
CA SER A 11 -33.71 11.22 -6.66
C SER A 11 -32.56 12.16 -6.86
N GLY A 12 -32.24 12.95 -5.86
CA GLY A 12 -31.08 13.81 -5.83
C GLY A 12 -29.80 12.96 -5.94
N ASN A 13 -29.15 13.06 -7.08
CA ASN A 13 -27.79 12.56 -7.27
C ASN A 13 -26.86 13.45 -6.45
N GLY A 14 -26.34 12.91 -5.35
CA GLY A 14 -25.28 13.55 -4.58
C GLY A 14 -24.01 13.63 -5.43
N ASN A 15 -23.81 14.75 -6.08
CA ASN A 15 -22.60 15.07 -6.83
C ASN A 15 -21.44 15.24 -5.85
N GLY A 16 -20.72 14.18 -5.55
CA GLY A 16 -19.36 14.26 -5.04
C GLY A 16 -18.48 14.83 -6.14
N ASN A 17 -18.13 16.09 -6.03
CA ASN A 17 -17.32 16.83 -7.02
C ASN A 17 -15.84 16.47 -6.89
N GLY A 18 -15.49 15.18 -7.03
CA GLY A 18 -14.13 14.71 -7.19
C GLY A 18 -13.79 14.62 -8.67
N SER A 19 -12.82 15.38 -9.15
CA SER A 19 -12.28 15.16 -10.50
C SER A 19 -11.72 13.76 -10.59
N ALA A 20 -11.94 13.09 -11.71
CA ALA A 20 -11.36 11.75 -11.96
C ALA A 20 -9.83 11.79 -11.76
N PRO A 21 -9.24 10.77 -11.16
CA PRO A 21 -7.80 10.74 -10.95
C PRO A 21 -7.05 10.71 -12.28
N THR A 22 -5.84 11.27 -12.29
CA THR A 22 -4.95 11.30 -13.47
C THR A 22 -4.17 10.01 -13.65
N TRP A 23 -4.53 8.97 -12.91
CA TRP A 23 -3.89 7.65 -12.91
C TRP A 23 -4.94 6.53 -12.94
N ASP A 24 -4.56 5.39 -13.52
CA ASP A 24 -5.35 4.15 -13.53
C ASP A 24 -5.07 3.30 -12.30
N VAL A 25 -3.80 3.26 -11.87
CA VAL A 25 -3.39 2.56 -10.65
C VAL A 25 -2.45 3.45 -9.85
N LEU A 26 -2.72 3.56 -8.56
CA LEU A 26 -1.83 4.16 -7.57
C LEU A 26 -1.23 3.06 -6.69
N LEU A 27 0.09 3.02 -6.58
CA LEU A 27 0.83 2.17 -5.65
C LEU A 27 1.21 2.99 -4.42
N LEU A 28 0.75 2.60 -3.24
CA LEU A 28 1.03 3.27 -1.97
C LEU A 28 1.85 2.34 -1.07
N GLY A 29 3.16 2.48 -1.11
CA GLY A 29 4.09 1.68 -0.30
C GLY A 29 4.50 2.37 1.00
N GLY A 30 5.12 1.60 1.89
CA GLY A 30 5.67 2.08 3.15
C GLY A 30 5.69 0.97 4.19
N ALA A 31 6.48 1.10 5.25
CA ALA A 31 6.56 0.10 6.30
C ALA A 31 5.23 -0.02 7.09
N SER A 32 5.13 -1.07 7.89
CA SER A 32 3.98 -1.28 8.78
C SER A 32 3.81 -0.12 9.77
N GLY A 33 2.56 0.20 10.11
CA GLY A 33 2.25 1.23 11.12
C GLY A 33 2.27 2.68 10.62
N LEU A 34 2.45 2.94 9.31
CA LEU A 34 2.56 4.29 8.75
C LEU A 34 1.22 4.90 8.30
N GLY A 35 0.11 4.20 8.45
CA GLY A 35 -1.22 4.71 8.11
C GLY A 35 -1.59 4.62 6.62
N LYS A 36 -0.95 3.74 5.83
CA LYS A 36 -1.24 3.52 4.40
C LYS A 36 -2.70 3.21 4.12
N SER A 37 -3.26 2.20 4.79
CA SER A 37 -4.66 1.76 4.57
C SER A 37 -5.66 2.87 4.86
N ARG A 38 -5.42 3.70 5.90
CA ARG A 38 -6.25 4.87 6.16
C ARG A 38 -6.16 5.91 5.03
N ALA A 39 -4.94 6.21 4.58
CA ALA A 39 -4.73 7.15 3.48
C ALA A 39 -5.33 6.61 2.17
N ALA A 40 -5.16 5.31 1.88
CA ALA A 40 -5.75 4.66 0.70
C ALA A 40 -7.27 4.73 0.72
N ALA A 41 -7.91 4.43 1.86
CA ALA A 41 -9.37 4.54 2.01
C ALA A 41 -9.87 5.99 1.82
N GLU A 42 -9.12 6.98 2.29
CA GLU A 42 -9.46 8.39 2.11
C GLU A 42 -9.32 8.82 0.64
N LEU A 43 -8.22 8.46 -0.02
CA LEU A 43 -8.02 8.70 -1.45
C LEU A 43 -9.08 8.00 -2.30
N ALA A 44 -9.43 6.76 -1.97
CA ALA A 44 -10.45 5.99 -2.69
C ALA A 44 -11.83 6.66 -2.62
N ARG A 45 -12.20 7.23 -1.47
CA ARG A 45 -13.48 7.99 -1.34
C ARG A 45 -13.53 9.23 -2.24
N HIS A 46 -12.38 9.87 -2.50
CA HIS A 46 -12.29 11.06 -3.36
C HIS A 46 -12.23 10.70 -4.85
N SER A 47 -11.58 9.59 -5.19
CA SER A 47 -11.31 9.19 -6.58
C SER A 47 -12.27 8.14 -7.14
N GLY A 48 -13.11 7.52 -6.30
CA GLY A 48 -13.92 6.35 -6.68
C GLY A 48 -13.09 5.09 -6.98
N ALA A 49 -11.84 5.05 -6.53
CA ALA A 49 -10.93 3.95 -6.78
C ALA A 49 -11.25 2.71 -5.92
N PHE A 50 -10.96 1.53 -6.45
CA PHE A 50 -10.88 0.30 -5.68
C PHE A 50 -9.62 0.30 -4.80
N VAL A 51 -9.72 -0.20 -3.57
CA VAL A 51 -8.55 -0.47 -2.72
C VAL A 51 -8.24 -1.96 -2.78
N VAL A 52 -6.97 -2.27 -3.01
CA VAL A 52 -6.39 -3.61 -2.95
C VAL A 52 -5.34 -3.58 -1.85
N GLU A 53 -5.57 -4.30 -0.78
CA GLU A 53 -4.58 -4.56 0.26
C GLU A 53 -3.63 -5.65 -0.24
N PHE A 54 -2.40 -5.28 -0.57
CA PHE A 54 -1.45 -6.24 -1.13
C PHE A 54 -1.03 -7.28 -0.10
N ASP A 55 -1.13 -6.97 1.17
CA ASP A 55 -0.84 -7.89 2.27
C ASP A 55 -1.81 -9.09 2.29
N ASP A 56 -3.07 -8.95 1.81
CA ASP A 56 -3.99 -10.07 1.59
C ASP A 56 -3.51 -10.98 0.46
N VAL A 57 -2.95 -10.39 -0.60
CA VAL A 57 -2.34 -11.17 -1.70
C VAL A 57 -1.12 -11.95 -1.20
N VAL A 58 -0.30 -11.33 -0.37
CA VAL A 58 0.86 -11.97 0.27
C VAL A 58 0.41 -13.15 1.13
N ALA A 59 -0.59 -12.95 1.98
CA ALA A 59 -1.15 -14.01 2.83
C ALA A 59 -1.72 -15.17 1.99
N ALA A 60 -2.42 -14.87 0.90
CA ALA A 60 -2.95 -15.88 -0.01
C ALA A 60 -1.83 -16.67 -0.72
N LEU A 61 -0.78 -15.99 -1.19
CA LEU A 61 0.38 -16.63 -1.81
C LEU A 61 1.14 -17.50 -0.80
N HIS A 62 1.36 -17.01 0.41
CA HIS A 62 1.98 -17.78 1.49
C HIS A 62 1.19 -19.06 1.78
N ALA A 63 -0.14 -18.97 1.91
CA ALA A 63 -1.00 -20.13 2.16
C ALA A 63 -1.06 -21.12 0.98
N ALA A 64 -0.84 -20.67 -0.26
CA ALA A 64 -0.92 -21.49 -1.47
C ALA A 64 0.42 -22.09 -1.92
N THR A 65 1.53 -21.71 -1.28
CA THR A 65 2.88 -22.13 -1.65
C THR A 65 3.57 -22.85 -0.49
N THR A 66 4.75 -23.38 -0.75
CA THR A 66 5.58 -24.07 0.26
C THR A 66 6.98 -23.47 0.31
N ALA A 67 7.67 -23.61 1.42
CA ALA A 67 9.05 -23.16 1.60
C ALA A 67 10.03 -23.76 0.58
N GLU A 68 9.77 -24.99 0.13
CA GLU A 68 10.59 -25.64 -0.91
C GLU A 68 10.43 -24.96 -2.27
N GLY A 69 9.18 -24.65 -2.67
CA GLY A 69 8.88 -24.05 -3.97
C GLY A 69 9.13 -22.54 -4.01
N HIS A 70 8.90 -21.85 -2.89
CA HIS A 70 8.96 -20.38 -2.78
C HIS A 70 9.67 -19.94 -1.50
N PRO A 71 10.96 -20.26 -1.32
CA PRO A 71 11.67 -20.00 -0.06
C PRO A 71 11.66 -18.51 0.33
N GLY A 72 11.59 -17.60 -0.65
CA GLY A 72 11.51 -16.15 -0.42
C GLY A 72 10.26 -15.68 0.33
N LEU A 73 9.19 -16.46 0.34
CA LEU A 73 7.94 -16.11 1.05
C LEU A 73 7.89 -16.73 2.45
N HIS A 74 8.68 -17.75 2.71
CA HIS A 74 8.60 -18.60 3.90
C HIS A 74 9.80 -18.41 4.84
N HIS A 75 10.46 -17.25 4.81
CA HIS A 75 11.66 -17.00 5.62
C HIS A 75 11.45 -17.11 7.14
N PHE A 76 10.23 -16.87 7.59
CA PHE A 76 9.88 -16.88 9.01
C PHE A 76 9.19 -18.17 9.45
N ASP A 77 8.91 -19.09 8.51
CA ASP A 77 8.29 -20.37 8.84
C ASP A 77 9.27 -21.27 9.60
N GLY A 78 8.75 -21.94 10.60
CA GLY A 78 9.56 -22.87 11.40
C GLY A 78 10.54 -22.19 12.38
N LEU A 79 10.47 -20.88 12.56
CA LEU A 79 11.18 -20.21 13.63
C LEU A 79 10.40 -20.35 14.93
N ASP A 80 11.01 -20.95 15.95
CA ASP A 80 10.40 -21.09 17.28
C ASP A 80 10.08 -19.72 17.91
N ASP A 81 10.96 -18.75 17.66
CA ASP A 81 10.83 -17.38 18.13
C ASP A 81 11.42 -16.41 17.09
N PRO A 82 10.60 -15.80 16.22
CA PRO A 82 11.06 -14.77 15.29
C PRO A 82 11.70 -13.55 15.99
N ASP A 83 11.29 -13.29 17.24
CA ASP A 83 11.85 -12.20 18.04
C ASP A 83 13.26 -12.51 18.59
N ALA A 84 13.73 -13.76 18.52
CA ALA A 84 15.11 -14.12 18.84
C ALA A 84 16.12 -13.68 17.76
N LEU A 85 15.68 -13.42 16.53
CA LEU A 85 16.57 -12.98 15.45
C LEU A 85 17.08 -11.55 15.70
N PRO A 86 18.34 -11.22 15.37
CA PRO A 86 18.81 -9.84 15.36
C PRO A 86 17.94 -8.94 14.45
N ALA A 87 17.68 -7.70 14.86
CA ALA A 87 16.83 -6.78 14.09
C ALA A 87 17.32 -6.57 12.65
N ASP A 88 18.63 -6.55 12.43
CA ASP A 88 19.22 -6.45 11.08
C ASP A 88 18.89 -7.68 10.23
N ARG A 89 18.88 -8.87 10.84
CA ARG A 89 18.50 -10.10 10.14
C ARG A 89 17.02 -10.11 9.76
N VAL A 90 16.15 -9.66 10.65
CA VAL A 90 14.71 -9.51 10.34
C VAL A 90 14.51 -8.55 9.18
N LEU A 91 15.22 -7.42 9.19
CA LEU A 91 15.18 -6.45 8.09
C LEU A 91 15.65 -7.06 6.76
N GLU A 92 16.76 -7.77 6.75
CA GLU A 92 17.26 -8.47 5.55
C GLU A 92 16.23 -9.44 4.97
N LEU A 93 15.61 -10.24 5.82
CA LEU A 93 14.58 -11.20 5.42
C LEU A 93 13.33 -10.50 4.89
N GLN A 94 12.89 -9.43 5.55
CA GLN A 94 11.76 -8.61 5.09
C GLN A 94 12.01 -8.00 3.70
N ILE A 95 13.21 -7.48 3.47
CA ILE A 95 13.62 -6.96 2.15
C ILE A 95 13.64 -8.09 1.11
N ALA A 96 14.15 -9.25 1.46
CA ALA A 96 14.20 -10.41 0.57
C ALA A 96 12.79 -10.88 0.19
N THR A 97 11.87 -10.95 1.16
CA THR A 97 10.45 -11.26 0.92
C THR A 97 9.79 -10.22 0.02
N ALA A 98 10.00 -8.92 0.28
CA ALA A 98 9.44 -7.86 -0.57
C ALA A 98 9.88 -8.01 -2.03
N ARG A 99 11.17 -8.28 -2.27
CA ARG A 99 11.71 -8.52 -3.61
C ARG A 99 11.16 -9.79 -4.28
N ALA A 100 10.95 -10.85 -3.50
CA ALA A 100 10.35 -12.08 -4.02
C ALA A 100 8.88 -11.89 -4.47
N LEU A 101 8.22 -10.86 -3.97
CA LEU A 101 6.84 -10.50 -4.29
C LEU A 101 6.70 -9.52 -5.47
N ASP A 102 7.79 -9.01 -6.03
CA ASP A 102 7.76 -8.01 -7.11
C ASP A 102 6.91 -8.48 -8.32
N ASP A 103 7.06 -9.72 -8.76
CA ASP A 103 6.29 -10.24 -9.90
C ASP A 103 4.81 -10.46 -9.57
N ALA A 104 4.49 -10.77 -8.32
CA ALA A 104 3.10 -10.83 -7.84
C ALA A 104 2.44 -9.44 -7.86
N LEU A 105 3.16 -8.41 -7.40
CA LEU A 105 2.69 -7.03 -7.49
C LEU A 105 2.43 -6.61 -8.95
N LEU A 106 3.35 -6.92 -9.86
CA LEU A 106 3.15 -6.65 -11.28
C LEU A 106 1.94 -7.39 -11.86
N GLY A 107 1.69 -8.62 -11.41
CA GLY A 107 0.50 -9.39 -11.75
C GLY A 107 -0.79 -8.68 -11.33
N VAL A 108 -0.84 -8.19 -10.09
CA VAL A 108 -1.98 -7.39 -9.58
C VAL A 108 -2.19 -6.13 -10.41
N VAL A 109 -1.12 -5.36 -10.66
CA VAL A 109 -1.21 -4.13 -11.45
C VAL A 109 -1.70 -4.41 -12.86
N ARG A 110 -1.14 -5.40 -13.54
CA ARG A 110 -1.57 -5.80 -14.90
C ARG A 110 -3.06 -6.15 -14.94
N ASN A 111 -3.56 -6.86 -13.92
CA ASN A 111 -4.98 -7.19 -13.79
C ASN A 111 -5.82 -5.92 -13.58
N ARG A 112 -5.41 -4.99 -12.72
CA ARG A 112 -6.14 -3.73 -12.50
C ARG A 112 -6.21 -2.86 -13.75
N LEU A 113 -5.19 -2.88 -14.60
CA LEU A 113 -5.16 -2.15 -15.87
C LEU A 113 -6.08 -2.73 -16.94
N THR A 114 -6.72 -3.88 -16.73
CA THR A 114 -7.70 -4.46 -17.66
C THR A 114 -9.10 -3.88 -17.51
N VAL A 115 -9.37 -3.11 -16.46
CA VAL A 115 -10.67 -2.52 -16.16
C VAL A 115 -10.58 -1.00 -16.09
N ASP A 116 -11.67 -0.31 -16.45
CA ASP A 116 -11.72 1.15 -16.50
C ASP A 116 -12.21 1.74 -15.14
N VAL A 117 -11.77 1.16 -14.06
CA VAL A 117 -11.98 1.66 -12.70
C VAL A 117 -10.64 1.86 -12.04
N PRO A 118 -10.30 3.08 -11.58
CA PRO A 118 -9.04 3.33 -10.92
C PRO A 118 -8.87 2.46 -9.68
N ALA A 119 -7.63 2.07 -9.37
CA ALA A 119 -7.33 1.24 -8.22
C ALA A 119 -6.15 1.79 -7.43
N ILE A 120 -6.22 1.65 -6.10
CA ILE A 120 -5.12 1.89 -5.19
C ILE A 120 -4.66 0.53 -4.68
N VAL A 121 -3.39 0.18 -4.90
CA VAL A 121 -2.76 -1.00 -4.31
C VAL A 121 -1.85 -0.51 -3.20
N GLU A 122 -2.11 -0.91 -1.98
CA GLU A 122 -1.33 -0.51 -0.82
C GLU A 122 -0.78 -1.71 -0.08
N GLY A 123 0.36 -1.55 0.60
CA GLY A 123 0.94 -2.62 1.40
C GLY A 123 2.38 -2.38 1.84
N ASP A 124 2.84 -3.25 2.74
CA ASP A 124 4.19 -3.19 3.32
C ASP A 124 5.26 -3.69 2.33
N TYR A 125 4.90 -4.62 1.45
CA TYR A 125 5.83 -5.33 0.56
C TYR A 125 5.91 -4.76 -0.87
N LEU A 126 5.40 -3.56 -1.10
CA LEU A 126 5.59 -2.88 -2.37
C LEU A 126 7.03 -2.35 -2.46
N THR A 127 7.79 -2.80 -3.46
CA THR A 127 9.14 -2.26 -3.68
C THR A 127 9.11 -1.10 -4.68
N PRO A 128 9.97 -0.07 -4.49
CA PRO A 128 10.11 1.02 -5.46
C PRO A 128 10.54 0.53 -6.83
N ALA A 129 11.35 -0.53 -6.91
CA ALA A 129 11.79 -1.13 -8.17
C ALA A 129 10.61 -1.72 -8.96
N ALA A 130 9.74 -2.50 -8.29
CA ALA A 130 8.54 -3.05 -8.92
C ALA A 130 7.56 -1.93 -9.32
N ALA A 131 7.42 -0.90 -8.49
CA ALA A 131 6.59 0.25 -8.81
C ALA A 131 7.07 0.99 -10.08
N ALA A 132 8.37 1.21 -10.22
CA ALA A 132 8.96 1.81 -11.42
C ALA A 132 8.76 0.93 -12.66
N ARG A 133 8.92 -0.40 -12.54
CA ARG A 133 8.63 -1.37 -13.61
C ARG A 133 7.15 -1.31 -14.02
N ALA A 134 6.24 -1.30 -13.05
CA ALA A 134 4.80 -1.20 -13.31
C ALA A 134 4.44 0.07 -14.08
N ALA A 135 5.02 1.22 -13.70
CA ALA A 135 4.80 2.48 -14.38
C ALA A 135 5.32 2.45 -15.83
N ALA A 136 6.51 1.89 -16.07
CA ALA A 136 7.09 1.76 -17.39
C ALA A 136 6.26 0.82 -18.29
N GLU A 137 5.81 -0.33 -17.77
CA GLU A 137 4.95 -1.28 -18.50
C GLU A 137 3.58 -0.66 -18.86
N ALA A 138 2.98 0.10 -17.93
CA ALA A 138 1.71 0.78 -18.15
C ALA A 138 1.82 1.87 -19.23
N ALA A 139 2.87 2.68 -19.18
CA ALA A 139 3.12 3.74 -20.15
C ALA A 139 3.22 3.19 -21.59
N GLY A 140 3.86 2.03 -21.77
CA GLY A 140 3.91 1.34 -23.08
C GLY A 140 2.54 0.89 -23.61
N ARG A 141 1.49 0.95 -22.78
CA ARG A 141 0.09 0.59 -23.14
C ARG A 141 -0.85 1.80 -23.09
N GLY A 142 -0.32 3.01 -22.96
CA GLY A 142 -1.12 4.24 -22.82
C GLY A 142 -1.89 4.35 -21.50
N ARG A 143 -1.46 3.61 -20.47
CA ARG A 143 -2.06 3.62 -19.13
C ARG A 143 -1.13 4.30 -18.13
N VAL A 144 -1.67 4.82 -17.03
CA VAL A 144 -0.92 5.59 -16.05
C VAL A 144 -0.88 4.87 -14.71
N VAL A 145 0.31 4.45 -14.30
CA VAL A 145 0.59 3.99 -12.93
C VAL A 145 1.40 5.06 -12.21
N ARG A 146 0.94 5.46 -11.04
CA ARG A 146 1.67 6.35 -10.13
C ARG A 146 2.07 5.57 -8.88
N ALA A 147 3.11 6.03 -8.21
CA ALA A 147 3.52 5.44 -6.94
C ALA A 147 3.96 6.53 -5.96
N ALA A 148 3.72 6.29 -4.67
CA ALA A 148 4.28 7.09 -3.58
C ALA A 148 4.63 6.18 -2.41
N PHE A 149 5.65 6.57 -1.63
CA PHE A 149 6.11 5.81 -0.48
C PHE A 149 6.00 6.67 0.77
N LEU A 150 5.32 6.12 1.80
CA LEU A 150 5.26 6.76 3.09
C LEU A 150 6.52 6.48 3.89
N HIS A 151 6.99 7.50 4.58
CA HIS A 151 8.18 7.43 5.41
C HIS A 151 7.88 7.83 6.86
N GLU A 152 8.47 7.09 7.80
CA GLU A 152 8.59 7.42 9.21
C GLU A 152 9.89 6.81 9.73
N GLY A 153 10.80 7.65 10.15
CA GLY A 153 12.10 7.22 10.69
C GLY A 153 12.12 7.09 12.22
N ASP A 154 11.08 7.61 12.91
CA ASP A 154 10.99 7.56 14.36
C ASP A 154 10.30 6.26 14.83
N ALA A 155 11.11 5.34 15.38
CA ALA A 155 10.60 4.09 15.93
C ALA A 155 9.60 4.32 17.09
N ALA A 156 9.77 5.37 17.88
CA ALA A 156 8.83 5.68 18.98
C ALA A 156 7.46 6.07 18.43
N GLY A 157 7.43 6.85 17.35
CA GLY A 157 6.20 7.19 16.64
C GLY A 157 5.49 5.97 16.06
N ILE A 158 6.24 5.03 15.47
CA ILE A 158 5.68 3.77 14.96
C ILE A 158 5.16 2.89 16.09
N SER A 159 5.90 2.77 17.20
CA SER A 159 5.47 2.02 18.38
C SER A 159 4.16 2.55 18.96
N ALA A 160 4.00 3.88 19.04
CA ALA A 160 2.76 4.51 19.45
C ALA A 160 1.57 4.15 18.53
N ASN A 161 1.81 4.06 17.21
CA ASN A 161 0.78 3.65 16.26
C ASN A 161 0.38 2.18 16.46
N TYR A 162 1.34 1.29 16.73
CA TYR A 162 1.05 -0.11 17.04
C TYR A 162 0.23 -0.24 18.32
N ALA A 163 0.62 0.46 19.38
CA ALA A 163 -0.12 0.43 20.64
C ALA A 163 -1.57 0.91 20.49
N GLN A 164 -1.82 1.88 19.61
CA GLN A 164 -3.18 2.34 19.31
C GLN A 164 -3.99 1.31 18.51
N ARG A 165 -3.36 0.61 17.54
CA ARG A 165 -4.02 -0.36 16.66
C ARG A 165 -4.20 -1.73 17.31
N GLU A 166 -3.25 -2.12 18.16
CA GLU A 166 -3.13 -3.45 18.76
C GLU A 166 -2.91 -3.31 20.28
N PRO A 167 -3.89 -2.76 21.03
CA PRO A 167 -3.70 -2.41 22.44
C PRO A 167 -3.39 -3.63 23.36
N ASP A 168 -3.83 -4.81 22.91
CA ASP A 168 -3.66 -6.06 23.69
C ASP A 168 -2.31 -6.75 23.44
N CYS A 169 -1.51 -6.27 22.46
CA CYS A 169 -0.22 -6.89 22.11
C CYS A 169 0.96 -6.43 22.97
N GLY A 170 0.73 -5.52 23.93
CA GLY A 170 1.81 -4.96 24.75
C GLY A 170 2.80 -4.09 23.97
N PRO A 171 3.97 -3.78 24.55
CA PRO A 171 5.01 -2.99 23.89
C PRO A 171 5.59 -3.69 22.67
N GLN A 172 5.70 -2.96 21.53
CA GLN A 172 6.20 -3.49 20.26
C GLN A 172 7.43 -2.71 19.75
N GLU A 173 8.30 -2.27 20.66
CA GLU A 173 9.45 -1.40 20.33
C GLU A 173 10.41 -2.01 19.32
N ARG A 174 10.63 -3.32 19.42
CA ARG A 174 11.51 -4.04 18.51
C ARG A 174 10.91 -4.09 17.10
N ARG A 175 9.64 -4.43 16.97
CA ARG A 175 8.92 -4.41 15.67
C ARG A 175 8.94 -3.00 15.08
N ALA A 176 8.75 -1.97 15.91
CA ALA A 176 8.81 -0.58 15.49
C ALA A 176 10.22 -0.17 15.01
N ALA A 177 11.28 -0.63 15.69
CA ALA A 177 12.65 -0.38 15.26
C ALA A 177 12.97 -1.01 13.90
N VAL A 178 12.53 -2.24 13.65
CA VAL A 178 12.67 -2.88 12.32
C VAL A 178 11.88 -2.11 11.26
N SER A 179 10.63 -1.72 11.57
CA SER A 179 9.79 -0.95 10.63
C SER A 179 10.39 0.41 10.31
N ALA A 180 11.00 1.12 11.26
CA ALA A 180 11.68 2.37 11.00
C ALA A 180 12.87 2.18 10.03
N ARG A 181 13.69 1.14 10.23
CA ARG A 181 14.81 0.82 9.33
C ARG A 181 14.31 0.42 7.94
N TYR A 182 13.24 -0.38 7.87
CA TYR A 182 12.63 -0.76 6.59
C TYR A 182 12.04 0.47 5.87
N SER A 183 11.45 1.41 6.62
CA SER A 183 10.97 2.68 6.09
C SER A 183 12.10 3.53 5.50
N HIS A 184 13.27 3.59 6.15
CA HIS A 184 14.44 4.25 5.59
C HIS A 184 14.89 3.57 4.29
N TRP A 185 15.00 2.24 4.28
CA TRP A 185 15.39 1.50 3.08
C TRP A 185 14.41 1.75 1.91
N LEU A 186 13.09 1.69 2.15
CA LEU A 186 12.08 2.00 1.12
C LEU A 186 12.23 3.43 0.60
N ALA A 187 12.42 4.41 1.49
CA ALA A 187 12.57 5.80 1.12
C ALA A 187 13.82 6.03 0.25
N ASP A 188 14.94 5.39 0.57
CA ASP A 188 16.17 5.51 -0.21
C ASP A 188 16.04 4.83 -1.58
N GLN A 189 15.41 3.66 -1.64
CA GLN A 189 15.08 3.01 -2.91
C GLN A 189 14.10 3.86 -3.75
N ALA A 190 13.07 4.44 -3.13
CA ALA A 190 12.13 5.30 -3.84
C ALA A 190 12.81 6.53 -4.45
N ARG A 191 13.71 7.19 -3.72
CA ARG A 191 14.51 8.30 -4.22
C ARG A 191 15.40 7.88 -5.40
N THR A 192 16.02 6.69 -5.35
CA THR A 192 16.83 6.13 -6.44
C THR A 192 16.01 5.95 -7.73
N HIS A 193 14.73 5.61 -7.58
CA HIS A 193 13.79 5.46 -8.70
C HIS A 193 12.99 6.73 -9.02
N HIS A 194 13.36 7.89 -8.44
CA HIS A 194 12.68 9.18 -8.62
C HIS A 194 11.18 9.14 -8.27
N LEU A 195 10.80 8.30 -7.31
CA LEU A 195 9.42 8.18 -6.82
C LEU A 195 9.20 9.09 -5.61
N PRO A 196 8.01 9.70 -5.47
CA PRO A 196 7.66 10.51 -4.32
C PRO A 196 7.80 9.76 -2.99
N VAL A 197 8.46 10.41 -2.03
CA VAL A 197 8.54 9.99 -0.62
C VAL A 197 7.89 11.06 0.23
N LEU A 198 6.93 10.68 1.05
CA LEU A 198 6.20 11.60 1.93
C LEU A 198 6.30 11.13 3.38
N ASP A 199 6.60 12.03 4.28
CA ASP A 199 6.46 11.76 5.70
C ASP A 199 4.99 11.45 6.02
N CYS A 200 4.73 10.40 6.79
CA CYS A 200 3.36 10.01 7.11
C CYS A 200 2.66 11.04 7.99
N ARG A 201 3.39 11.80 8.78
CA ARG A 201 2.87 12.85 9.66
C ARG A 201 2.90 14.24 8.99
N PRO A 202 1.98 15.16 9.33
CA PRO A 202 0.78 14.92 10.14
C PRO A 202 -0.30 14.14 9.36
N TYR A 203 -0.88 13.12 9.99
CA TYR A 203 -1.90 12.25 9.37
C TYR A 203 -3.13 12.98 8.81
N PRO A 204 -3.69 14.02 9.47
CA PRO A 204 -4.87 14.71 8.96
C PRO A 204 -4.70 15.36 7.57
N THR A 205 -3.47 15.61 7.14
CA THR A 205 -3.18 16.23 5.84
C THR A 205 -2.54 15.25 4.85
N LEU A 206 -2.39 13.98 5.22
CA LEU A 206 -1.64 13.00 4.42
C LEU A 206 -2.28 12.76 3.06
N ALA A 207 -3.59 12.57 3.00
CA ALA A 207 -4.30 12.36 1.74
C ALA A 207 -4.15 13.56 0.79
N ASP A 208 -4.29 14.78 1.28
CA ASP A 208 -4.10 15.99 0.48
C ASP A 208 -2.66 16.15 -0.03
N ARG A 209 -1.66 15.77 0.79
CA ARG A 209 -0.25 15.80 0.39
C ARG A 209 0.04 14.76 -0.68
N LEU A 210 -0.55 13.56 -0.56
CA LEU A 210 -0.47 12.52 -1.57
C LEU A 210 -1.09 12.97 -2.89
N LEU A 211 -2.30 13.54 -2.87
CA LEU A 211 -2.95 14.06 -4.08
C LEU A 211 -2.06 15.07 -4.81
N ARG A 212 -1.46 16.02 -4.08
CA ARG A 212 -0.53 17.02 -4.68
C ARG A 212 0.74 16.42 -5.23
N ALA A 213 1.27 15.36 -4.62
CA ALA A 213 2.51 14.72 -5.08
C ALA A 213 2.29 13.80 -6.29
N LEU A 214 1.05 13.42 -6.59
CA LEU A 214 0.68 12.47 -7.64
C LEU A 214 0.10 13.15 -8.91
N THR A 215 -0.11 14.46 -8.84
CA THR A 215 -0.48 15.27 -10.01
C THR A 215 0.77 15.57 -10.85
#